data_1a448c152819fcccef231a2b93b1b8f7
#
_entry.id   1a448c152819fcccef231a2b93b1b8f7
#
_cell.length_a   1.000
_cell.length_b   1.000
_cell.length_c   1.000
_cell.angle_alpha   90.00
_cell.angle_beta   90.00
_cell.angle_gamma   90.00
#
_symmetry.space_group_name_H-M   'P 1'
#
loop_
_entity.id
_entity.type
_entity.pdbx_description
1 polymer ?
#
loop_
_entity_poly.entity_id
_entity_poly.type
_entity_poly.pdbx_seq_one_letter_code
_entity_poly.pdbx_strand_id
1 'polypeptide(L)'
;ASDVYKRQGMSVFLIRYFAEGGKWASSAFNRHLYDSNGVLISGTVLDRDGDVLSSVENGHRTYYENETVRKATLHAVGDLYGKIGTGVLNAFADKLTGFDLMNGAFGAERGSNLYLTLDARYNYEAYRALGGHAGTVAVYNYKTGEILCMVSAPSYDPLNVPKNLEENDRYKGAYLNRFLSSAFVPGSVFKTVTLTAALENLP
;
A
#
# COMPACT_ATOMS: atom_id res chain seq x y z
N ALA A 1 25.96 40.29 8.19
CA ALA A 1 26.14 38.83 8.17
C ALA A 1 24.94 38.08 8.70
N SER A 2 24.37 38.45 9.85
CA SER A 2 23.22 37.77 10.49
C SER A 2 21.98 37.65 9.57
N ASP A 3 21.64 38.73 8.81
CA ASP A 3 20.43 38.74 8.00
C ASP A 3 20.55 37.87 6.70
N VAL A 4 21.76 37.68 6.22
CA VAL A 4 22.02 36.78 5.07
C VAL A 4 21.74 35.34 5.47
N TYR A 5 22.21 34.90 6.64
CA TYR A 5 21.94 33.55 7.13
C TYR A 5 20.48 33.30 7.45
N LYS A 6 19.77 34.31 7.99
CA LYS A 6 18.32 34.22 8.22
C LYS A 6 17.55 34.06 6.91
N ARG A 7 17.89 34.84 5.88
CA ARG A 7 17.27 34.72 4.55
C ARG A 7 17.56 33.36 3.91
N GLN A 8 18.80 32.88 4.00
CA GLN A 8 19.15 31.55 3.51
C GLN A 8 18.38 30.45 4.23
N GLY A 9 18.32 30.51 5.56
CA GLY A 9 17.53 29.55 6.36
C GLY A 9 16.05 29.56 5.99
N MET A 10 15.46 30.75 5.82
CA MET A 10 14.07 30.88 5.38
C MET A 10 13.85 30.34 3.98
N SER A 11 14.77 30.60 3.06
CA SER A 11 14.68 30.06 1.68
C SER A 11 14.74 28.54 1.66
N VAL A 12 15.65 27.93 2.42
CA VAL A 12 15.74 26.47 2.55
C VAL A 12 14.47 25.88 3.19
N PHE A 13 13.94 26.54 4.22
CA PHE A 13 12.68 26.13 4.84
C PHE A 13 11.52 26.18 3.85
N LEU A 14 11.38 27.28 3.10
CA LEU A 14 10.31 27.41 2.10
C LEU A 14 10.44 26.34 1.00
N ILE A 15 11.64 26.11 0.47
CA ILE A 15 11.87 25.07 -0.53
C ILE A 15 11.44 23.70 0.03
N ARG A 16 11.83 23.36 1.24
CA ARG A 16 11.42 22.10 1.89
C ARG A 16 9.93 22.05 2.18
N TYR A 17 9.34 23.14 2.61
CA TYR A 17 7.89 23.23 2.86
C TYR A 17 7.09 22.97 1.58
N PHE A 18 7.52 23.53 0.45
CA PHE A 18 6.90 23.28 -0.86
C PHE A 18 7.12 21.83 -1.35
N ALA A 19 8.30 21.27 -1.13
CA ALA A 19 8.67 19.94 -1.61
C ALA A 19 8.14 18.79 -0.72
N GLU A 20 8.13 19.00 0.60
CA GLU A 20 7.89 17.94 1.60
C GLU A 20 6.67 18.21 2.50
N GLY A 21 5.97 19.33 2.32
CA GLY A 21 4.86 19.76 3.19
C GLY A 21 3.76 18.69 3.33
N GLY A 22 3.42 17.99 2.26
CA GLY A 22 2.46 16.88 2.29
C GLY A 22 2.92 15.74 3.20
N LYS A 23 4.21 15.38 3.17
CA LYS A 23 4.77 14.34 4.05
C LYS A 23 4.77 14.76 5.52
N TRP A 24 5.05 16.03 5.79
CA TRP A 24 5.00 16.55 7.16
C TRP A 24 3.57 16.61 7.69
N ALA A 25 2.64 17.02 6.83
CA ALA A 25 1.22 17.06 7.16
C ALA A 25 0.62 15.68 7.42
N SER A 26 1.02 14.66 6.67
CA SER A 26 0.57 13.27 6.82
C SER A 26 1.28 12.50 7.94
N SER A 27 2.12 13.17 8.74
CA SER A 27 2.77 12.54 9.89
C SER A 27 1.75 12.01 10.89
N ALA A 28 2.02 10.83 11.47
CA ALA A 28 1.19 10.20 12.50
C ALA A 28 0.97 11.08 13.77
N PHE A 29 1.76 12.15 13.94
CA PHE A 29 1.54 13.17 14.99
C PHE A 29 0.37 14.09 14.70
N ASN A 30 -0.14 14.10 13.48
CA ASN A 30 -1.26 14.96 13.06
C ASN A 30 -2.59 14.26 13.37
N ARG A 31 -3.02 14.37 14.64
CA ARG A 31 -4.16 13.64 15.19
C ARG A 31 -5.49 13.83 14.46
N HIS A 32 -5.68 14.93 13.73
CA HIS A 32 -6.90 15.14 12.96
C HIS A 32 -6.99 14.32 11.66
N LEU A 33 -5.89 13.69 11.25
CA LEU A 33 -5.83 12.79 10.11
C LEU A 33 -5.95 11.31 10.50
N TYR A 34 -5.84 11.04 11.79
CA TYR A 34 -5.83 9.69 12.34
C TYR A 34 -6.88 9.56 13.44
N ASP A 35 -7.52 8.41 13.55
CA ASP A 35 -8.40 8.10 14.67
C ASP A 35 -7.62 7.85 15.97
N SER A 36 -8.34 7.55 17.06
CA SER A 36 -7.76 7.23 18.37
C SER A 36 -6.84 6.00 18.37
N ASN A 37 -6.93 5.16 17.35
CA ASN A 37 -6.15 3.93 17.18
C ASN A 37 -4.96 4.14 16.23
N GLY A 38 -4.76 5.36 15.70
CA GLY A 38 -3.71 5.67 14.73
C GLY A 38 -4.03 5.24 13.30
N VAL A 39 -5.31 5.02 12.99
CA VAL A 39 -5.77 4.68 11.62
C VAL A 39 -5.94 5.96 10.82
N LEU A 40 -5.40 6.00 9.60
CA LEU A 40 -5.58 7.12 8.68
C LEU A 40 -7.05 7.23 8.26
N ILE A 41 -7.71 8.32 8.65
CA ILE A 41 -9.12 8.62 8.35
C ILE A 41 -9.26 9.63 7.21
N SER A 42 -8.46 9.49 6.16
CA SER A 42 -8.49 10.37 4.99
C SER A 42 -8.26 9.59 3.70
N GLY A 43 -8.88 10.03 2.62
CA GLY A 43 -8.72 9.52 1.27
C GLY A 43 -9.39 8.18 0.98
N THR A 44 -9.64 7.96 -0.31
CA THR A 44 -10.27 6.76 -0.85
C THR A 44 -9.28 6.02 -1.76
N VAL A 45 -9.19 4.72 -1.61
CA VAL A 45 -8.40 3.83 -2.47
C VAL A 45 -9.36 3.08 -3.38
N LEU A 46 -9.16 3.22 -4.69
CA LEU A 46 -9.98 2.60 -5.73
C LEU A 46 -9.12 1.65 -6.55
N ASP A 47 -9.75 0.64 -7.12
CA ASP A 47 -9.13 -0.20 -8.13
C ASP A 47 -9.13 0.49 -9.52
N ARG A 48 -8.67 -0.20 -10.55
CA ARG A 48 -8.58 0.33 -11.91
C ARG A 48 -9.92 0.65 -12.55
N ASP A 49 -10.99 -0.02 -12.14
CA ASP A 49 -12.35 0.12 -12.67
C ASP A 49 -13.16 1.13 -11.84
N GLY A 50 -12.61 1.64 -10.74
CA GLY A 50 -13.25 2.60 -9.84
C GLY A 50 -13.99 1.94 -8.67
N ASP A 51 -13.82 0.63 -8.47
CA ASP A 51 -14.37 -0.06 -7.31
C ASP A 51 -13.62 0.37 -6.04
N VAL A 52 -14.37 0.71 -4.99
CA VAL A 52 -13.80 1.20 -3.73
C VAL A 52 -13.19 0.05 -2.93
N LEU A 53 -11.86 -0.01 -2.88
CA LEU A 53 -11.13 -0.97 -2.05
C LEU A 53 -11.09 -0.56 -0.58
N SER A 54 -10.98 0.73 -0.31
CA SER A 54 -11.05 1.29 1.04
C SER A 54 -11.46 2.76 0.98
N SER A 55 -12.35 3.18 1.89
CA SER A 55 -12.82 4.56 2.04
C SER A 55 -12.92 4.95 3.50
N VAL A 56 -13.38 6.17 3.76
CA VAL A 56 -13.70 6.64 5.11
C VAL A 56 -15.18 6.99 5.17
N GLU A 57 -15.89 6.39 6.11
CA GLU A 57 -17.29 6.65 6.37
C GLU A 57 -17.49 6.95 7.86
N ASN A 58 -18.16 8.07 8.16
CA ASN A 58 -18.40 8.51 9.54
C ASN A 58 -17.12 8.56 10.42
N GLY A 59 -16.00 8.96 9.83
CA GLY A 59 -14.73 9.04 10.55
C GLY A 59 -14.05 7.69 10.81
N HIS A 60 -14.53 6.62 10.22
CA HIS A 60 -13.94 5.28 10.32
C HIS A 60 -13.52 4.77 8.94
N ARG A 61 -12.37 4.09 8.88
CA ARG A 61 -11.93 3.47 7.65
C ARG A 61 -12.73 2.20 7.38
N THR A 62 -13.24 2.11 6.15
CA THR A 62 -13.96 0.95 5.62
C THR A 62 -13.14 0.26 4.54
N TYR A 63 -13.54 -0.95 4.19
CA TYR A 63 -12.92 -1.75 3.14
C TYR A 63 -14.00 -2.36 2.25
N TYR A 64 -13.58 -2.94 1.14
CA TYR A 64 -14.46 -3.58 0.16
C TYR A 64 -15.49 -4.50 0.83
N GLU A 65 -16.72 -4.57 0.31
CA GLU A 65 -17.81 -5.31 0.91
C GLU A 65 -17.52 -6.82 1.05
N ASN A 66 -16.93 -7.43 0.01
CA ASN A 66 -16.63 -8.85 -0.01
C ASN A 66 -15.36 -9.16 0.81
N GLU A 67 -15.49 -10.06 1.80
CA GLU A 67 -14.41 -10.47 2.68
C GLU A 67 -13.19 -11.05 1.94
N THR A 68 -13.43 -11.86 0.90
CA THR A 68 -12.34 -12.47 0.12
C THR A 68 -11.55 -11.41 -0.64
N VAL A 69 -12.20 -10.39 -1.19
CA VAL A 69 -11.54 -9.25 -1.83
C VAL A 69 -10.71 -8.47 -0.80
N ARG A 70 -11.27 -8.20 0.39
CA ARG A 70 -10.53 -7.54 1.48
C ARG A 70 -9.23 -8.28 1.82
N LYS A 71 -9.32 -9.62 1.98
CA LYS A 71 -8.14 -10.46 2.24
C LYS A 71 -7.16 -10.47 1.08
N ALA A 72 -7.65 -10.52 -0.15
CA ALA A 72 -6.85 -10.56 -1.37
C ALA A 72 -6.06 -9.27 -1.58
N THR A 73 -6.68 -8.12 -1.31
CA THR A 73 -6.09 -6.79 -1.53
C THR A 73 -5.39 -6.20 -0.30
N LEU A 74 -5.43 -6.89 0.84
CA LEU A 74 -4.93 -6.38 2.12
C LEU A 74 -3.50 -5.85 2.04
N HIS A 75 -2.59 -6.61 1.43
CA HIS A 75 -1.17 -6.24 1.36
C HIS A 75 -0.90 -5.08 0.39
N ALA A 76 -1.80 -4.86 -0.56
CA ALA A 76 -1.73 -3.72 -1.46
C ALA A 76 -2.34 -2.47 -0.82
N VAL A 77 -3.51 -2.59 -0.23
CA VAL A 77 -4.21 -1.48 0.42
C VAL A 77 -3.53 -1.08 1.73
N GLY A 78 -3.25 -2.04 2.57
CA GLY A 78 -2.74 -1.85 3.93
C GLY A 78 -3.80 -2.18 4.99
N ASP A 79 -3.34 -2.41 6.21
CA ASP A 79 -4.17 -2.70 7.36
C ASP A 79 -4.52 -1.44 8.17
N LEU A 80 -5.46 -1.59 9.11
CA LEU A 80 -5.91 -0.49 9.98
C LEU A 80 -4.78 0.07 10.87
N TYR A 81 -3.82 -0.77 11.27
CA TYR A 81 -2.81 -0.41 12.27
C TYR A 81 -1.44 -0.08 11.67
N GLY A 82 -1.34 -0.02 10.34
CA GLY A 82 -0.09 0.30 9.67
C GLY A 82 1.01 -0.77 9.79
N LYS A 83 0.68 -1.99 10.22
CA LYS A 83 1.63 -3.10 10.33
C LYS A 83 2.10 -3.60 8.96
N ILE A 84 1.26 -3.44 7.93
CA ILE A 84 1.63 -3.69 6.53
C ILE A 84 2.21 -2.41 5.94
N GLY A 85 3.48 -2.15 6.21
CA GLY A 85 4.16 -0.90 5.82
C GLY A 85 4.23 -0.64 4.32
N THR A 86 4.11 -1.69 3.49
CA THR A 86 4.10 -1.61 2.02
C THR A 86 2.73 -1.26 1.43
N GLY A 87 1.67 -1.26 2.24
CA GLY A 87 0.33 -0.89 1.80
C GLY A 87 0.22 0.59 1.44
N VAL A 88 -0.67 0.89 0.48
CA VAL A 88 -0.81 2.26 -0.04
C VAL A 88 -1.30 3.25 1.02
N LEU A 89 -2.03 2.79 2.03
CA LEU A 89 -2.45 3.63 3.16
C LEU A 89 -1.26 4.25 3.90
N ASN A 90 -0.13 3.53 3.97
CA ASN A 90 1.12 4.04 4.55
C ASN A 90 1.99 4.71 3.48
N ALA A 91 2.23 4.03 2.37
CA ALA A 91 3.17 4.47 1.34
C ALA A 91 2.75 5.77 0.66
N PHE A 92 1.45 6.03 0.56
CA PHE A 92 0.85 7.20 -0.08
C PHE A 92 -0.05 8.01 0.85
N ALA A 93 0.21 7.97 2.15
CA ALA A 93 -0.55 8.74 3.13
C ALA A 93 -0.57 10.24 2.81
N ASP A 94 0.54 10.78 2.32
CA ASP A 94 0.68 12.17 1.87
C ASP A 94 -0.23 12.52 0.69
N LYS A 95 -0.51 11.56 -0.19
CA LYS A 95 -1.44 11.73 -1.32
C LYS A 95 -2.89 11.60 -0.87
N LEU A 96 -3.17 10.65 0.01
CA LEU A 96 -4.51 10.39 0.52
C LEU A 96 -5.03 11.53 1.41
N THR A 97 -4.15 12.23 2.13
CA THR A 97 -4.55 13.33 3.03
C THR A 97 -4.93 14.62 2.31
N GLY A 98 -4.62 14.76 1.01
CA GLY A 98 -4.97 15.96 0.26
C GLY A 98 -4.36 17.22 0.85
N PHE A 99 -3.04 17.37 0.78
CA PHE A 99 -2.33 18.55 1.26
C PHE A 99 -2.47 19.73 0.30
N ASP A 100 -2.84 20.90 0.84
CA ASP A 100 -2.82 22.18 0.16
C ASP A 100 -1.88 23.14 0.89
N LEU A 101 -1.08 23.91 0.14
CA LEU A 101 -0.08 24.82 0.71
C LEU A 101 -0.67 25.96 1.55
N MET A 102 -1.90 26.38 1.24
CA MET A 102 -2.57 27.49 1.94
C MET A 102 -3.42 27.01 3.11
N ASN A 103 -4.01 25.81 2.99
CA ASN A 103 -4.99 25.28 3.93
C ASN A 103 -4.44 24.10 4.76
N GLY A 104 -3.25 23.61 4.44
CA GLY A 104 -2.67 22.43 5.11
C GLY A 104 -3.28 21.12 4.66
N ALA A 105 -3.30 20.10 5.53
CA ALA A 105 -3.94 18.82 5.25
C ALA A 105 -5.45 18.91 5.53
N PHE A 106 -6.25 18.38 4.59
CA PHE A 106 -7.70 18.57 4.64
C PHE A 106 -8.44 17.65 5.62
N GLY A 107 -7.84 16.64 6.19
CA GLY A 107 -8.53 15.70 7.07
C GLY A 107 -9.53 14.76 6.34
N ALA A 108 -10.38 14.10 7.12
CA ALA A 108 -11.25 13.01 6.65
C ALA A 108 -12.24 13.40 5.53
N GLU A 109 -12.76 14.62 5.55
CA GLU A 109 -13.84 15.04 4.66
C GLU A 109 -13.36 15.45 3.25
N ARG A 110 -12.06 15.68 3.05
CA ARG A 110 -11.49 16.17 1.81
C ARG A 110 -10.28 15.39 1.33
N GLY A 111 -10.16 14.12 1.72
CA GLY A 111 -9.11 13.23 1.25
C GLY A 111 -9.16 13.03 -0.27
N SER A 112 -8.00 12.78 -0.85
CA SER A 112 -7.87 12.52 -2.28
C SER A 112 -8.20 11.07 -2.64
N ASN A 113 -8.64 10.86 -3.86
CA ASN A 113 -8.82 9.53 -4.42
C ASN A 113 -7.49 9.01 -4.98
N LEU A 114 -7.14 7.79 -4.61
CA LEU A 114 -5.98 7.08 -5.13
C LEU A 114 -6.44 5.88 -5.96
N TYR A 115 -6.21 5.95 -7.27
CA TYR A 115 -6.52 4.87 -8.19
C TYR A 115 -5.32 3.93 -8.33
N LEU A 116 -5.55 2.64 -8.06
CA LEU A 116 -4.58 1.60 -8.28
C LEU A 116 -4.77 0.98 -9.67
N THR A 117 -3.72 0.35 -10.19
CA THR A 117 -3.80 -0.45 -11.41
C THR A 117 -4.35 -1.86 -11.16
N LEU A 118 -4.56 -2.22 -9.89
CA LEU A 118 -5.11 -3.52 -9.48
C LEU A 118 -6.56 -3.67 -9.95
N ASP A 119 -6.92 -4.91 -10.32
CA ASP A 119 -8.29 -5.34 -10.58
C ASP A 119 -8.77 -6.22 -9.41
N ALA A 120 -9.82 -5.82 -8.73
CA ALA A 120 -10.38 -6.53 -7.57
C ALA A 120 -10.76 -7.98 -7.90
N ARG A 121 -11.26 -8.24 -9.12
CA ARG A 121 -11.67 -9.58 -9.58
C ARG A 121 -10.46 -10.49 -9.76
N TYR A 122 -9.38 -10.00 -10.35
CA TYR A 122 -8.14 -10.78 -10.50
C TYR A 122 -7.52 -11.10 -9.15
N ASN A 123 -7.53 -10.16 -8.22
CA ASN A 123 -7.06 -10.39 -6.85
C ASN A 123 -7.95 -11.42 -6.12
N TYR A 124 -9.27 -11.36 -6.28
CA TYR A 124 -10.20 -12.33 -5.72
C TYR A 124 -9.90 -13.75 -6.21
N GLU A 125 -9.81 -13.95 -7.52
CA GLU A 125 -9.56 -15.28 -8.10
C GLU A 125 -8.15 -15.81 -7.74
N ALA A 126 -7.14 -14.95 -7.76
CA ALA A 126 -5.78 -15.33 -7.37
C ALA A 126 -5.71 -15.77 -5.90
N TYR A 127 -6.42 -15.06 -5.00
CA TYR A 127 -6.48 -15.44 -3.59
C TYR A 127 -7.17 -16.79 -3.39
N ARG A 128 -8.27 -17.04 -4.09
CA ARG A 128 -8.95 -18.34 -4.07
C ARG A 128 -8.08 -19.46 -4.61
N ALA A 129 -7.36 -19.20 -5.68
CA ALA A 129 -6.45 -20.19 -6.30
C ALA A 129 -5.29 -20.58 -5.38
N LEU A 130 -4.83 -19.68 -4.49
CA LEU A 130 -3.84 -20.03 -3.47
C LEU A 130 -4.36 -21.09 -2.47
N GLY A 131 -5.68 -21.23 -2.31
CA GLY A 131 -6.30 -22.32 -1.55
C GLY A 131 -5.83 -22.45 -0.10
N GLY A 132 -5.39 -21.35 0.52
CA GLY A 132 -4.86 -21.33 1.89
C GLY A 132 -3.37 -21.62 2.00
N HIS A 133 -2.67 -21.85 0.88
CA HIS A 133 -1.21 -21.99 0.86
C HIS A 133 -0.54 -20.61 1.08
N ALA A 134 0.59 -20.62 1.77
CA ALA A 134 1.44 -19.44 1.88
C ALA A 134 2.18 -19.20 0.56
N GLY A 135 2.13 -17.98 0.06
CA GLY A 135 2.75 -17.63 -1.22
C GLY A 135 2.31 -16.28 -1.74
N THR A 136 2.61 -16.02 -3.00
CA THR A 136 2.18 -14.81 -3.69
C THR A 136 1.78 -15.11 -5.13
N VAL A 137 0.78 -14.36 -5.62
CA VAL A 137 0.40 -14.34 -7.03
C VAL A 137 0.45 -12.89 -7.49
N ALA A 138 1.18 -12.63 -8.56
CA ALA A 138 1.23 -11.31 -9.17
C ALA A 138 1.05 -11.43 -10.68
N VAL A 139 0.29 -10.50 -11.23
CA VAL A 139 0.10 -10.32 -12.68
C VAL A 139 0.40 -8.87 -13.00
N TYR A 140 1.32 -8.66 -13.91
CA TYR A 140 1.68 -7.32 -14.35
C TYR A 140 1.79 -7.25 -15.88
N ASN A 141 1.51 -6.08 -16.41
CA ASN A 141 1.69 -5.79 -17.83
C ASN A 141 3.17 -5.44 -18.06
N TYR A 142 3.91 -6.33 -18.72
CA TYR A 142 5.35 -6.14 -18.95
C TYR A 142 5.68 -4.96 -19.87
N LYS A 143 4.71 -4.44 -20.63
CA LYS A 143 4.89 -3.28 -21.51
C LYS A 143 4.67 -1.96 -20.77
N THR A 144 3.67 -1.89 -19.90
CA THR A 144 3.27 -0.65 -19.21
C THR A 144 3.81 -0.58 -17.77
N GLY A 145 4.16 -1.73 -17.18
CA GLY A 145 4.54 -1.84 -15.77
C GLY A 145 3.35 -1.86 -14.81
N GLU A 146 2.12 -1.79 -15.30
CA GLU A 146 0.92 -1.85 -14.45
C GLU A 146 0.80 -3.19 -13.75
N ILE A 147 0.62 -3.15 -12.43
CA ILE A 147 0.35 -4.35 -11.62
C ILE A 147 -1.17 -4.55 -11.56
N LEU A 148 -1.66 -5.61 -12.19
CA LEU A 148 -3.08 -5.94 -12.29
C LEU A 148 -3.56 -6.80 -11.12
N CYS A 149 -2.65 -7.60 -10.56
CA CYS A 149 -2.91 -8.47 -9.43
C CYS A 149 -1.67 -8.52 -8.53
N MET A 150 -1.86 -8.39 -7.23
CA MET A 150 -0.81 -8.51 -6.23
C MET A 150 -1.40 -9.08 -4.94
N VAL A 151 -1.41 -10.42 -4.85
CA VAL A 151 -1.92 -11.15 -3.71
C VAL A 151 -0.78 -11.74 -2.91
N SER A 152 -0.84 -11.65 -1.61
CA SER A 152 0.09 -12.31 -0.68
C SER A 152 -0.70 -13.10 0.37
N ALA A 153 -0.24 -14.30 0.69
CA ALA A 153 -0.84 -15.16 1.71
C ALA A 153 0.26 -15.72 2.64
N PRO A 154 -0.03 -15.94 3.93
CA PRO A 154 -1.33 -15.78 4.58
C PRO A 154 -1.77 -14.32 4.67
N SER A 155 -3.08 -14.12 4.70
CA SER A 155 -3.73 -12.84 4.85
C SER A 155 -4.88 -12.95 5.86
N TYR A 156 -5.42 -11.83 6.28
CA TYR A 156 -6.55 -11.76 7.22
C TYR A 156 -7.55 -10.68 6.79
N ASP A 157 -8.74 -10.73 7.39
CA ASP A 157 -9.74 -9.68 7.17
C ASP A 157 -9.39 -8.44 8.02
N PRO A 158 -9.14 -7.27 7.41
CA PRO A 158 -8.83 -6.05 8.17
C PRO A 158 -9.98 -5.58 9.08
N LEU A 159 -11.23 -5.95 8.78
CA LEU A 159 -12.39 -5.64 9.61
C LEU A 159 -12.62 -6.65 10.73
N ASN A 160 -12.01 -7.82 10.66
CA ASN A 160 -12.13 -8.88 11.66
C ASN A 160 -10.77 -9.53 11.93
N VAL A 161 -9.87 -8.77 12.52
CA VAL A 161 -8.49 -9.20 12.80
C VAL A 161 -8.49 -10.32 13.86
N PRO A 162 -7.90 -11.49 13.58
CA PRO A 162 -7.79 -12.57 14.56
C PRO A 162 -7.02 -12.12 15.81
N LYS A 163 -7.56 -12.42 17.02
CA LYS A 163 -6.98 -11.96 18.30
C LYS A 163 -5.56 -12.49 18.56
N ASN A 164 -5.22 -13.65 18.01
CA ASN A 164 -3.93 -14.34 18.18
C ASN A 164 -3.13 -14.39 16.88
N LEU A 165 -3.26 -13.39 16.02
CA LEU A 165 -2.65 -13.37 14.69
C LEU A 165 -1.12 -13.55 14.72
N GLU A 166 -0.45 -12.99 15.72
CA GLU A 166 1.01 -13.05 15.85
C GLU A 166 1.52 -14.38 16.44
N GLU A 167 0.69 -15.06 17.23
CA GLU A 167 1.05 -16.31 17.91
C GLU A 167 0.65 -17.57 17.11
N ASN A 168 -0.17 -17.40 16.07
CA ASN A 168 -0.72 -18.50 15.32
C ASN A 168 0.11 -18.74 14.04
N ASP A 169 0.72 -19.91 13.96
CA ASP A 169 1.56 -20.34 12.83
C ASP A 169 0.85 -20.24 11.47
N ARG A 170 -0.48 -20.35 11.44
CA ARG A 170 -1.28 -20.18 10.23
C ARG A 170 -1.10 -18.78 9.61
N TYR A 171 -0.83 -17.76 10.44
CA TYR A 171 -0.68 -16.38 10.02
C TYR A 171 0.79 -15.92 10.00
N LYS A 172 1.72 -16.85 10.07
CA LYS A 172 3.15 -16.51 10.06
C LYS A 172 3.53 -15.72 8.80
N GLY A 173 3.94 -14.49 9.00
CA GLY A 173 4.25 -13.54 7.94
C GLY A 173 3.01 -12.91 7.28
N ALA A 174 1.87 -12.83 7.97
CA ALA A 174 0.65 -12.19 7.48
C ALA A 174 0.77 -10.68 7.25
N TYR A 175 1.77 -10.02 7.84
CA TYR A 175 2.08 -8.61 7.57
C TYR A 175 3.05 -8.41 6.39
N LEU A 176 3.61 -9.51 5.86
CA LEU A 176 4.62 -9.43 4.82
C LEU A 176 3.98 -9.44 3.43
N ASN A 177 4.16 -8.39 2.67
CA ASN A 177 3.91 -8.42 1.25
C ASN A 177 5.00 -9.25 0.57
N ARG A 178 4.70 -10.52 0.29
CA ARG A 178 5.68 -11.47 -0.27
C ARG A 178 6.12 -11.12 -1.68
N PHE A 179 5.29 -10.44 -2.44
CA PHE A 179 5.66 -9.99 -3.78
C PHE A 179 6.75 -8.92 -3.74
N LEU A 180 6.64 -7.96 -2.82
CA LEU A 180 7.57 -6.84 -2.73
C LEU A 180 8.79 -7.11 -1.84
N SER A 181 8.66 -7.99 -0.83
CA SER A 181 9.63 -8.08 0.25
C SER A 181 10.22 -9.48 0.45
N SER A 182 9.79 -10.51 -0.28
CA SER A 182 10.31 -11.86 -0.14
C SER A 182 11.27 -12.24 -1.25
N ALA A 183 12.33 -12.94 -0.88
CA ALA A 183 13.19 -13.65 -1.81
C ALA A 183 12.76 -15.11 -1.89
N PHE A 184 12.66 -15.64 -3.10
CA PHE A 184 12.30 -17.02 -3.36
C PHE A 184 13.43 -17.74 -4.08
N VAL A 185 13.63 -19.03 -3.76
CA VAL A 185 14.52 -19.87 -4.53
C VAL A 185 13.83 -20.18 -5.87
N PRO A 186 14.39 -19.77 -7.02
CA PRO A 186 13.70 -19.85 -8.30
C PRO A 186 13.53 -21.31 -8.81
N GLY A 187 14.36 -22.22 -8.35
CA GLY A 187 14.33 -23.61 -8.80
C GLY A 187 14.45 -23.74 -10.32
N SER A 188 13.65 -24.60 -10.91
CA SER A 188 13.67 -24.87 -12.36
C SER A 188 13.25 -23.68 -13.25
N VAL A 189 12.60 -22.66 -12.71
CA VAL A 189 12.28 -21.44 -13.46
C VAL A 189 13.56 -20.72 -13.90
N PHE A 190 14.66 -20.84 -13.14
CA PHE A 190 15.96 -20.26 -13.48
C PHE A 190 16.59 -20.88 -14.74
N LYS A 191 16.10 -22.04 -15.20
CA LYS A 191 16.57 -22.68 -16.46
C LYS A 191 16.32 -21.82 -17.68
N THR A 192 15.29 -20.96 -17.66
CA THR A 192 15.06 -20.00 -18.76
C THR A 192 16.21 -19.02 -18.89
N VAL A 193 16.73 -18.48 -17.77
CA VAL A 193 17.91 -17.60 -17.76
C VAL A 193 19.14 -18.36 -18.26
N THR A 194 19.36 -19.58 -17.77
CA THR A 194 20.48 -20.41 -18.20
C THR A 194 20.43 -20.74 -19.70
N LEU A 195 19.23 -21.05 -20.22
CA LEU A 195 19.03 -21.33 -21.65
C LEU A 195 19.31 -20.09 -22.51
N THR A 196 18.80 -18.93 -22.10
CA THR A 196 19.05 -17.66 -22.81
C THR A 196 20.54 -17.37 -22.86
N ALA A 197 21.24 -17.46 -21.72
CA ALA A 197 22.69 -17.27 -21.67
C ALA A 197 23.46 -18.26 -22.53
N ALA A 198 23.00 -19.52 -22.59
CA ALA A 198 23.60 -20.53 -23.47
C ALA A 198 23.41 -20.19 -24.97
N LEU A 199 22.21 -19.77 -25.37
CA LEU A 199 21.92 -19.37 -26.75
C LEU A 199 22.70 -18.13 -27.20
N GLU A 200 23.02 -17.23 -26.28
CA GLU A 200 23.77 -16.00 -26.58
C GLU A 200 25.29 -16.22 -26.61
N ASN A 201 25.81 -17.23 -25.93
CA ASN A 201 27.26 -17.37 -25.68
C ASN A 201 27.85 -18.72 -26.19
N LEU A 202 27.01 -19.66 -26.60
CA LEU A 202 27.49 -20.93 -27.19
C LEU A 202 27.44 -20.84 -28.73
N PRO A 203 28.45 -21.38 -29.42
CA PRO A 203 28.50 -21.39 -30.88
C PRO A 203 27.43 -22.28 -31.50
#